data_9da81b06d9771d7440fbc44689e0af5b
#
_entry.id   9da81b06d9771d7440fbc44689e0af5b
#
_cell.length_a   1.000
_cell.length_b   1.000
_cell.length_c   1.000
_cell.angle_alpha   90.00
_cell.angle_beta   90.00
_cell.angle_gamma   90.00
#
_symmetry.space_group_name_H-M   'P 1'
#
loop_
_entity.id
_entity.type
_entity.pdbx_description
1 polymer ?
#
loop_
_entity_poly.entity_id
_entity_poly.type
_entity_poly.pdbx_seq_one_letter_code
_entity_poly.pdbx_strand_id
1 'polypeptide(L)'
;MLFPFVVAMLYGAAVYGLTFFAQYRMQAAADTAVSTALYVDRSDNQASGLGTAVTQRANTALAGLVAQLPESLRDNLDTTSACGLETIAGGVEVLHCSLVYPNYQANPIVPVLSFGMLGDFPPLPARLDVDARAAF
;
A
#
# COMPACT_ATOMS: atom_id res chain seq x y z
N MET A 1 36.41 14.28 12.47
CA MET A 1 35.81 12.94 12.42
C MET A 1 34.27 12.90 12.64
N LEU A 2 33.61 14.01 12.97
CA LEU A 2 32.13 14.09 13.09
C LEU A 2 31.40 14.12 11.74
N PHE A 3 32.03 14.66 10.70
CA PHE A 3 31.40 14.87 9.39
C PHE A 3 30.81 13.59 8.76
N PRO A 4 31.52 12.45 8.67
CA PRO A 4 30.95 11.24 8.06
C PRO A 4 29.78 10.69 8.86
N PHE A 5 29.76 10.84 10.18
CA PHE A 5 28.66 10.43 11.03
C PHE A 5 27.39 11.26 10.78
N VAL A 6 27.54 12.59 10.67
CA VAL A 6 26.42 13.50 10.36
C VAL A 6 25.84 13.18 8.98
N VAL A 7 26.68 12.94 7.98
CA VAL A 7 26.23 12.57 6.62
C VAL A 7 25.44 11.25 6.65
N ALA A 8 25.95 10.23 7.37
CA ALA A 8 25.25 8.95 7.50
C ALA A 8 23.89 9.10 8.19
N MET A 9 23.78 9.91 9.23
CA MET A 9 22.51 10.17 9.91
C MET A 9 21.51 10.89 9.00
N LEU A 10 21.96 11.92 8.27
CA LEU A 10 21.09 12.64 7.33
C LEU A 10 20.62 11.74 6.19
N TYR A 11 21.49 10.91 5.66
CA TYR A 11 21.14 9.94 4.63
C TYR A 11 20.11 8.91 5.14
N GLY A 12 20.36 8.33 6.32
CA GLY A 12 19.40 7.41 6.96
C GLY A 12 18.02 8.03 7.19
N ALA A 13 18.00 9.26 7.70
CA ALA A 13 16.74 9.99 7.90
C ALA A 13 15.99 10.23 6.59
N ALA A 14 16.68 10.58 5.51
CA ALA A 14 16.10 10.79 4.19
C ALA A 14 15.52 9.48 3.62
N VAL A 15 16.24 8.37 3.71
CA VAL A 15 15.79 7.07 3.21
C VAL A 15 14.55 6.57 3.97
N TYR A 16 14.56 6.65 5.29
CA TYR A 16 13.39 6.29 6.10
C TYR A 16 12.20 7.21 5.82
N GLY A 17 12.43 8.51 5.68
CA GLY A 17 11.38 9.47 5.35
C GLY A 17 10.68 9.13 4.03
N LEU A 18 11.45 8.77 3.00
CA LEU A 18 10.91 8.36 1.70
C LEU A 18 10.18 7.01 1.77
N THR A 19 10.67 6.06 2.56
CA THR A 19 10.00 4.78 2.79
C THR A 19 8.64 4.98 3.47
N PHE A 20 8.58 5.78 4.52
CA PHE A 20 7.32 6.12 5.19
C PHE A 20 6.37 6.89 4.29
N PHE A 21 6.89 7.80 3.47
CA PHE A 21 6.08 8.53 2.50
C PHE A 21 5.47 7.58 1.45
N ALA A 22 6.23 6.60 0.97
CA ALA A 22 5.73 5.57 0.06
C ALA A 22 4.61 4.75 0.69
N GLN A 23 4.82 4.26 1.92
CA GLN A 23 3.81 3.52 2.67
C GLN A 23 2.55 4.36 2.93
N TYR A 24 2.71 5.62 3.30
CA TYR A 24 1.60 6.55 3.46
C TYR A 24 0.79 6.73 2.17
N ARG A 25 1.46 6.86 1.02
CA ARG A 25 0.79 6.97 -0.29
C ARG A 25 0.00 5.72 -0.64
N MET A 26 0.55 4.54 -0.40
CA MET A 26 -0.13 3.27 -0.59
C MET A 26 -1.35 3.16 0.34
N GLN A 27 -1.20 3.50 1.62
CA GLN A 27 -2.30 3.49 2.58
C GLN A 27 -3.42 4.46 2.17
N ALA A 28 -3.07 5.68 1.77
CA ALA A 28 -4.06 6.66 1.31
C ALA A 28 -4.82 6.19 0.06
N ALA A 29 -4.17 5.45 -0.84
CA ALA A 29 -4.83 4.85 -2.00
C ALA A 29 -5.82 3.75 -1.58
N ALA A 30 -5.43 2.85 -0.67
CA ALA A 30 -6.31 1.80 -0.15
C ALA A 30 -7.53 2.39 0.59
N ASP A 31 -7.32 3.35 1.48
CA ASP A 31 -8.40 4.02 2.23
C ASP A 31 -9.37 4.77 1.33
N THR A 32 -8.84 5.45 0.30
CA THR A 32 -9.67 6.16 -0.68
C THR A 32 -10.48 5.20 -1.54
N ALA A 33 -9.90 4.06 -1.95
CA ALA A 33 -10.61 3.03 -2.71
C ALA A 33 -11.77 2.45 -1.91
N VAL A 34 -11.54 2.10 -0.64
CA VAL A 34 -12.55 1.59 0.28
C VAL A 34 -13.66 2.61 0.50
N SER A 35 -13.31 3.86 0.81
CA SER A 35 -14.30 4.92 1.04
C SER A 35 -15.14 5.22 -0.21
N THR A 36 -14.53 5.25 -1.40
CA THR A 36 -15.22 5.45 -2.67
C THR A 36 -16.22 4.32 -2.98
N ALA A 37 -15.89 3.10 -2.57
CA ALA A 37 -16.76 1.95 -2.76
C ALA A 37 -18.05 2.03 -1.93
N LEU A 38 -18.04 2.72 -0.79
CA LEU A 38 -19.23 2.89 0.04
C LEU A 38 -20.30 3.81 -0.58
N TYR A 39 -19.96 4.59 -1.61
CA TYR A 39 -20.89 5.45 -2.35
C TYR A 39 -21.65 4.71 -3.48
N VAL A 40 -21.70 3.37 -3.44
CA VAL A 40 -22.54 2.59 -4.36
C VAL A 40 -24.02 2.86 -4.04
N ASP A 41 -24.82 3.13 -5.10
CA ASP A 41 -26.26 3.28 -4.94
C ASP A 41 -26.87 1.93 -4.55
N ARG A 42 -27.47 1.90 -3.37
CA ARG A 42 -28.09 0.70 -2.81
C ARG A 42 -29.52 0.46 -3.34
N SER A 43 -30.13 1.49 -3.95
CA SER A 43 -31.50 1.37 -4.46
C SER A 43 -31.58 0.48 -5.71
N ASP A 44 -30.51 0.49 -6.53
CA ASP A 44 -30.42 -0.30 -7.76
C ASP A 44 -29.85 -1.71 -7.55
N ASN A 45 -29.21 -1.96 -6.40
CA ASN A 45 -28.57 -3.24 -6.10
C ASN A 45 -29.35 -3.98 -5.01
N GLN A 46 -29.95 -5.11 -5.39
CA GLN A 46 -30.55 -6.02 -4.41
C GLN A 46 -29.45 -6.59 -3.49
N ALA A 47 -29.83 -6.99 -2.29
CA ALA A 47 -28.89 -7.45 -1.26
C ALA A 47 -27.88 -8.51 -1.75
N SER A 48 -28.27 -9.36 -2.72
CA SER A 48 -27.40 -10.39 -3.30
C SER A 48 -26.34 -9.85 -4.29
N GLY A 49 -26.53 -8.65 -4.83
CA GLY A 49 -25.61 -8.04 -5.80
C GLY A 49 -24.73 -6.92 -5.22
N LEU A 50 -25.06 -6.44 -4.03
CA LEU A 50 -24.40 -5.27 -3.42
C LEU A 50 -22.90 -5.52 -3.20
N GLY A 51 -22.53 -6.67 -2.66
CA GLY A 51 -21.12 -7.01 -2.43
C GLY A 51 -20.28 -7.01 -3.71
N THR A 52 -20.83 -7.55 -4.81
CA THR A 52 -20.16 -7.54 -6.12
C THR A 52 -20.00 -6.13 -6.65
N ALA A 53 -21.05 -5.29 -6.56
CA ALA A 53 -21.00 -3.90 -7.02
C ALA A 53 -20.01 -3.06 -6.22
N VAL A 54 -19.97 -3.24 -4.90
CA VAL A 54 -19.01 -2.57 -4.00
C VAL A 54 -17.57 -2.98 -4.34
N THR A 55 -17.32 -4.28 -4.50
CA THR A 55 -15.97 -4.80 -4.85
C THR A 55 -15.52 -4.31 -6.22
N GLN A 56 -16.38 -4.32 -7.22
CA GLN A 56 -16.05 -3.84 -8.56
C GLN A 56 -15.72 -2.35 -8.55
N ARG A 57 -16.49 -1.53 -7.83
CA ARG A 57 -16.23 -0.10 -7.69
C ARG A 57 -14.92 0.16 -6.95
N ALA A 58 -14.65 -0.59 -5.88
CA ALA A 58 -13.40 -0.51 -5.13
C ALA A 58 -12.19 -0.80 -6.03
N ASN A 59 -12.23 -1.89 -6.78
CA ASN A 59 -11.13 -2.27 -7.68
C ASN A 59 -10.94 -1.24 -8.80
N THR A 60 -12.00 -0.68 -9.36
CA THR A 60 -11.90 0.39 -10.36
C THR A 60 -11.26 1.64 -9.77
N ALA A 61 -11.67 2.04 -8.56
CA ALA A 61 -11.09 3.18 -7.86
C ALA A 61 -9.62 2.92 -7.50
N LEU A 62 -9.31 1.72 -6.97
CA LEU A 62 -7.96 1.33 -6.63
C LEU A 62 -7.02 1.36 -7.83
N ALA A 63 -7.44 0.82 -8.98
CA ALA A 63 -6.66 0.85 -10.22
C ALA A 63 -6.36 2.29 -10.67
N GLY A 64 -7.35 3.19 -10.59
CA GLY A 64 -7.16 4.61 -10.90
C GLY A 64 -6.19 5.32 -9.94
N LEU A 65 -6.23 4.97 -8.66
CA LEU A 65 -5.33 5.54 -7.65
C LEU A 65 -3.91 4.98 -7.75
N VAL A 66 -3.77 3.68 -8.02
CA VAL A 66 -2.48 3.03 -8.27
C VAL A 66 -1.81 3.64 -9.51
N ALA A 67 -2.56 3.95 -10.55
CA ALA A 67 -2.04 4.61 -11.75
C ALA A 67 -1.46 6.03 -11.47
N GLN A 68 -1.87 6.67 -10.38
CA GLN A 68 -1.35 7.96 -9.93
C GLN A 68 -0.13 7.85 -9.01
N LEU A 69 0.22 6.64 -8.58
CA LEU A 69 1.44 6.43 -7.80
C LEU A 69 2.69 6.64 -8.67
N PRO A 70 3.82 7.03 -8.07
CA PRO A 70 5.10 7.07 -8.78
C PRO A 70 5.41 5.72 -9.45
N GLU A 71 6.03 5.75 -10.63
CA GLU A 71 6.37 4.52 -11.39
C GLU A 71 7.17 3.52 -10.55
N SER A 72 8.11 4.01 -9.75
CA SER A 72 8.94 3.19 -8.86
C SER A 72 8.11 2.39 -7.83
N LEU A 73 6.95 2.89 -7.43
CA LEU A 73 6.00 2.16 -6.57
C LEU A 73 5.11 1.25 -7.40
N ARG A 74 4.48 1.81 -8.43
CA ARG A 74 3.47 1.12 -9.24
C ARG A 74 4.00 -0.15 -9.89
N ASP A 75 5.18 -0.09 -10.48
CA ASP A 75 5.74 -1.19 -11.28
C ASP A 75 6.22 -2.37 -10.43
N ASN A 76 6.35 -2.17 -9.13
CA ASN A 76 6.77 -3.19 -8.18
C ASN A 76 5.66 -3.68 -7.25
N LEU A 77 4.43 -3.18 -7.41
CA LEU A 77 3.28 -3.70 -6.68
C LEU A 77 2.95 -5.12 -7.13
N ASP A 78 2.57 -5.96 -6.16
CA ASP A 78 2.13 -7.32 -6.46
C ASP A 78 0.78 -7.30 -7.20
N THR A 79 0.62 -8.23 -8.12
CA THR A 79 -0.65 -8.48 -8.83
C THR A 79 -1.77 -8.94 -7.91
N THR A 80 -1.46 -9.39 -6.69
CA THR A 80 -2.43 -9.72 -5.64
C THR A 80 -3.02 -8.49 -4.95
N SER A 81 -2.47 -7.29 -5.24
CA SER A 81 -3.00 -6.02 -4.72
C SER A 81 -4.39 -5.76 -5.28
N ALA A 82 -5.43 -6.01 -4.48
CA ALA A 82 -6.82 -5.93 -4.92
C ALA A 82 -7.76 -5.71 -3.73
N CYS A 83 -9.01 -5.37 -4.08
CA CYS A 83 -10.11 -5.32 -3.13
C CYS A 83 -10.97 -6.59 -3.25
N GLY A 84 -11.35 -7.16 -2.13
CA GLY A 84 -12.22 -8.33 -2.03
C GLY A 84 -13.16 -8.26 -0.83
N LEU A 85 -14.11 -9.20 -0.78
CA LEU A 85 -14.97 -9.36 0.39
C LEU A 85 -14.31 -10.32 1.37
N GLU A 86 -14.33 -9.94 2.63
CA GLU A 86 -13.90 -10.76 3.76
C GLU A 86 -15.06 -10.89 4.75
N THR A 87 -15.32 -12.11 5.22
CA THR A 87 -16.30 -12.33 6.27
C THR A 87 -15.60 -12.41 7.61
N ILE A 88 -15.91 -11.46 8.50
CA ILE A 88 -15.36 -11.43 9.85
C ILE A 88 -16.22 -12.21 10.83
N ALA A 89 -15.72 -12.41 12.06
CA ALA A 89 -16.44 -13.07 13.13
C ALA A 89 -17.83 -12.44 13.34
N GLY A 90 -18.86 -13.28 13.34
CA GLY A 90 -20.26 -12.83 13.43
C GLY A 90 -21.00 -12.77 12.08
N GLY A 91 -20.36 -13.18 10.96
CA GLY A 91 -21.01 -13.24 9.64
C GLY A 91 -21.15 -11.88 8.96
N VAL A 92 -20.45 -10.86 9.43
CA VAL A 92 -20.44 -9.53 8.81
C VAL A 92 -19.49 -9.53 7.63
N GLU A 93 -19.98 -9.14 6.45
CA GLU A 93 -19.15 -8.93 5.28
C GLU A 93 -18.51 -7.55 5.33
N VAL A 94 -17.20 -7.51 5.10
CA VAL A 94 -16.43 -6.28 5.00
C VAL A 94 -15.68 -6.24 3.67
N LEU A 95 -15.60 -5.05 3.10
CA LEU A 95 -14.69 -4.80 1.98
C LEU A 95 -13.27 -4.65 2.54
N HIS A 96 -12.35 -5.43 2.01
CA HIS A 96 -10.92 -5.39 2.33
C HIS A 96 -10.13 -5.09 1.07
N CYS A 97 -9.36 -4.00 1.09
CA CYS A 97 -8.42 -3.65 0.03
C CYS A 97 -7.00 -3.77 0.55
N SER A 98 -6.14 -4.45 -0.18
CA SER A 98 -4.74 -4.61 0.18
C SER A 98 -3.83 -4.20 -0.98
N LEU A 99 -2.71 -3.54 -0.64
CA LEU A 99 -1.62 -3.24 -1.56
C LEU A 99 -0.33 -3.79 -0.97
N VAL A 100 0.37 -4.60 -1.75
CA VAL A 100 1.61 -5.26 -1.33
C VAL A 100 2.73 -4.90 -2.28
N TYR A 101 3.84 -4.41 -1.73
CA TYR A 101 5.11 -4.23 -2.44
C TYR A 101 6.07 -5.31 -1.94
N PRO A 102 6.19 -6.42 -2.66
CA PRO A 102 7.12 -7.48 -2.30
C PRO A 102 8.55 -7.06 -2.57
N ASN A 103 9.49 -7.68 -1.89
CA ASN A 103 10.93 -7.50 -2.13
C ASN A 103 11.41 -6.04 -2.10
N TYR A 104 10.85 -5.22 -1.22
CA TYR A 104 11.23 -3.81 -1.08
C TYR A 104 12.71 -3.63 -0.75
N GLN A 105 13.27 -4.55 0.05
CA GLN A 105 14.69 -4.56 0.38
C GLN A 105 15.59 -4.79 -0.84
N ALA A 106 15.14 -5.59 -1.81
CA ALA A 106 15.89 -5.87 -3.04
C ALA A 106 15.74 -4.77 -4.10
N ASN A 107 14.58 -4.10 -4.12
CA ASN A 107 14.24 -3.05 -5.07
C ASN A 107 13.75 -1.79 -4.33
N PRO A 108 14.57 -1.15 -3.52
CA PRO A 108 14.16 0.03 -2.77
C PRO A 108 14.00 1.23 -3.70
N ILE A 109 13.09 2.16 -3.35
CA ILE A 109 12.86 3.41 -4.08
C ILE A 109 14.13 4.28 -4.07
N VAL A 110 14.92 4.17 -3.00
CA VAL A 110 16.18 4.90 -2.82
C VAL A 110 17.31 3.88 -2.69
N PRO A 111 18.42 4.06 -3.42
CA PRO A 111 19.53 3.13 -3.33
C PRO A 111 20.07 3.04 -1.90
N VAL A 112 20.28 1.84 -1.42
CA VAL A 112 20.96 1.57 -0.15
C VAL A 112 22.48 1.56 -0.34
N LEU A 113 23.19 2.02 0.67
CA LEU A 113 24.65 1.96 0.68
C LEU A 113 25.07 0.62 1.29
N SER A 114 25.76 -0.20 0.50
CA SER A 114 26.31 -1.48 0.98
C SER A 114 27.73 -1.26 1.49
N PHE A 115 27.96 -1.58 2.76
CA PHE A 115 29.26 -1.48 3.42
C PHE A 115 29.98 -2.84 3.53
N GLY A 116 29.68 -3.77 2.64
CA GLY A 116 30.30 -5.09 2.60
C GLY A 116 30.04 -5.90 3.89
N MET A 117 31.08 -6.10 4.72
CA MET A 117 30.93 -6.88 5.97
C MET A 117 30.01 -6.26 7.03
N LEU A 118 29.74 -4.95 6.95
CA LEU A 118 28.84 -4.23 7.88
C LEU A 118 27.37 -4.27 7.45
N GLY A 119 27.09 -4.84 6.25
CA GLY A 119 25.73 -4.93 5.73
C GLY A 119 25.26 -3.66 5.01
N ASP A 120 23.97 -3.65 4.70
CA ASP A 120 23.31 -2.54 4.01
C ASP A 120 22.79 -1.51 4.99
N PHE A 121 23.01 -0.24 4.67
CA PHE A 121 22.55 0.88 5.49
C PHE A 121 21.70 1.85 4.66
N PRO A 122 20.55 2.30 5.17
CA PRO A 122 19.88 1.84 6.40
C PRO A 122 19.17 0.48 6.20
N PRO A 123 18.93 -0.30 7.26
CA PRO A 123 18.19 -1.55 7.14
C PRO A 123 16.74 -1.26 6.74
N LEU A 124 16.32 -1.78 5.58
CA LEU A 124 14.97 -1.60 5.04
C LEU A 124 14.08 -2.81 5.34
N PRO A 125 12.76 -2.63 5.45
CA PRO A 125 11.83 -3.75 5.58
C PRO A 125 11.87 -4.63 4.33
N ALA A 126 11.62 -5.92 4.49
CA ALA A 126 11.64 -6.87 3.37
C ALA A 126 10.50 -6.59 2.38
N ARG A 127 9.36 -6.11 2.87
CA ARG A 127 8.17 -5.75 2.08
C ARG A 127 7.44 -4.57 2.70
N LEU A 128 6.65 -3.88 1.89
CA LEU A 128 5.66 -2.92 2.36
C LEU A 128 4.27 -3.49 2.08
N ASP A 129 3.45 -3.57 3.09
CA ASP A 129 2.06 -3.99 2.99
C ASP A 129 1.16 -2.98 3.70
N VAL A 130 0.06 -2.67 3.07
CA VAL A 130 -0.99 -1.82 3.62
C VAL A 130 -2.35 -2.43 3.33
N ASP A 131 -3.27 -2.25 4.26
CA ASP A 131 -4.64 -2.72 4.12
C ASP A 131 -5.64 -1.71 4.66
N ALA A 132 -6.82 -1.69 4.05
CA ALA A 132 -7.96 -0.90 4.47
C ALA A 132 -9.21 -1.76 4.47
N ARG A 133 -10.05 -1.59 5.47
CA ARG A 133 -11.31 -2.34 5.62
C ARG A 133 -12.46 -1.40 5.93
N ALA A 134 -13.63 -1.70 5.35
CA ALA A 134 -14.88 -1.06 5.72
C ALA A 134 -16.06 -2.03 5.65
N ALA A 135 -16.96 -1.93 6.61
CA ALA A 135 -18.25 -2.59 6.58
C ALA A 135 -19.25 -1.79 5.73
N PHE A 136 -20.21 -2.45 5.08
CA PHE A 136 -21.19 -1.82 4.22
C PHE A 136 -22.59 -2.44 4.37
#